data_acbc266d4ccfbd73baec97876a230530
#
_entry.id   acbc266d4ccfbd73baec97876a230530
#
_cell.length_a   1.000
_cell.length_b   1.000
_cell.length_c   1.000
_cell.angle_alpha   90.00
_cell.angle_beta   90.00
_cell.angle_gamma   90.00
#
_symmetry.space_group_name_H-M   'P 1'
#
loop_
_entity.id
_entity.type
_entity.pdbx_description
1 polymer ?
#
loop_
_entity_poly.entity_id
_entity_poly.type
_entity_poly.pdbx_seq_one_letter_code
_entity_poly.pdbx_strand_id
1 'polypeptide(L)'
;MTNKLHAKRETVDGHSFPSRAEAKRYRELRLLEKAGKIRHLILQPRFDMPIGARYTPDFEYEGVNGERFVEEVKGMRTEAFNLRLKCFKYFFPSVKLLINGVDAYAKKPRRSKKK
;
A
#
# COMPACT_ATOMS: atom_id res chain seq x y z
N MET A 1 21.61 -14.76 5.90
CA MET A 1 21.83 -13.33 5.92
C MET A 1 20.87 -12.61 6.86
N THR A 2 21.39 -11.75 7.64
CA THR A 2 20.57 -11.05 8.60
C THR A 2 19.81 -9.92 7.95
N ASN A 3 18.56 -9.82 8.29
CA ASN A 3 17.77 -8.68 7.87
C ASN A 3 18.18 -7.49 8.72
N LYS A 4 18.82 -6.52 8.09
CA LYS A 4 19.40 -5.40 8.83
C LYS A 4 18.36 -4.49 9.46
N LEU A 5 17.16 -4.51 8.95
CA LEU A 5 16.08 -3.72 9.51
C LEU A 5 15.30 -4.50 10.54
N HIS A 6 15.79 -5.67 10.89
CA HIS A 6 15.14 -6.53 11.86
C HIS A 6 13.73 -6.94 11.46
N ALA A 7 13.39 -6.79 10.20
CA ALA A 7 12.13 -7.28 9.71
C ALA A 7 12.20 -8.80 9.64
N LYS A 8 11.15 -9.45 10.08
CA LYS A 8 11.10 -10.90 10.07
C LYS A 8 10.02 -11.33 9.10
N ARG A 9 10.35 -12.31 8.28
CA ARG A 9 9.34 -12.89 7.41
C ARG A 9 8.33 -13.64 8.27
N GLU A 10 7.10 -13.59 7.82
CA GLU A 10 6.03 -14.27 8.50
C GLU A 10 5.10 -14.88 7.47
N THR A 11 4.59 -16.07 7.74
CA THR A 11 3.70 -16.77 6.83
C THR A 11 2.30 -16.79 7.41
N VAL A 12 1.33 -16.37 6.61
CA VAL A 12 -0.09 -16.37 7.00
C VAL A 12 -0.88 -16.87 5.80
N ASP A 13 -1.76 -17.85 6.05
CA ASP A 13 -2.61 -18.43 4.99
C ASP A 13 -1.80 -18.90 3.78
N GLY A 14 -0.59 -19.41 4.04
CA GLY A 14 0.26 -19.88 2.95
C GLY A 14 1.04 -18.80 2.22
N HIS A 15 0.85 -17.54 2.58
CA HIS A 15 1.56 -16.42 1.97
C HIS A 15 2.72 -16.00 2.85
N SER A 16 3.88 -15.82 2.26
CA SER A 16 5.06 -15.37 3.00
C SER A 16 5.20 -13.86 2.85
N PHE A 17 5.24 -13.17 3.98
CA PHE A 17 5.35 -11.72 3.99
C PHE A 17 6.73 -11.31 4.47
N PRO A 18 7.34 -10.31 3.84
CA PRO A 18 8.70 -9.92 4.22
C PRO A 18 8.81 -9.24 5.58
N SER A 19 7.69 -8.85 6.16
CA SER A 19 7.73 -8.23 7.49
C SER A 19 6.48 -8.58 8.28
N ARG A 20 6.58 -8.43 9.60
CA ARG A 20 5.43 -8.61 10.46
C ARG A 20 4.36 -7.57 10.20
N ALA A 21 4.76 -6.37 9.84
CA ALA A 21 3.81 -5.30 9.57
C ALA A 21 2.93 -5.65 8.38
N GLU A 22 3.52 -6.20 7.31
CA GLU A 22 2.72 -6.63 6.17
C GLU A 22 1.81 -7.82 6.54
N ALA A 23 2.34 -8.78 7.28
CA ALA A 23 1.53 -9.92 7.69
C ALA A 23 0.37 -9.47 8.56
N LYS A 24 0.61 -8.53 9.47
CA LYS A 24 -0.45 -7.99 10.32
C LYS A 24 -1.52 -7.31 9.48
N ARG A 25 -1.10 -6.49 8.52
CA ARG A 25 -2.08 -5.80 7.69
C ARG A 25 -2.87 -6.79 6.85
N TYR A 26 -2.22 -7.83 6.35
CA TYR A 26 -2.93 -8.87 5.61
C TYR A 26 -4.04 -9.49 6.47
N ARG A 27 -3.73 -9.81 7.72
CA ARG A 27 -4.74 -10.41 8.61
C ARG A 27 -5.92 -9.47 8.79
N GLU A 28 -5.65 -8.18 8.96
CA GLU A 28 -6.71 -7.18 9.12
C GLU A 28 -7.57 -7.11 7.87
N LEU A 29 -6.94 -7.08 6.70
CA LEU A 29 -7.69 -7.00 5.45
C LEU A 29 -8.52 -8.24 5.21
N ARG A 30 -7.99 -9.42 5.56
CA ARG A 30 -8.77 -10.65 5.43
C ARG A 30 -10.00 -10.64 6.33
N LEU A 31 -9.87 -10.10 7.53
CA LEU A 31 -11.02 -9.97 8.41
C LEU A 31 -12.06 -9.02 7.83
N LEU A 32 -11.61 -7.91 7.27
CA LEU A 32 -12.51 -6.96 6.63
C LEU A 32 -13.21 -7.60 5.43
N GLU A 33 -12.49 -8.40 4.67
CA GLU A 33 -13.08 -9.08 3.52
C GLU A 33 -14.14 -10.07 3.96
N LYS A 34 -13.85 -10.86 5.00
CA LYS A 34 -14.83 -11.81 5.53
C LYS A 34 -16.05 -11.11 6.09
N ALA A 35 -15.86 -9.91 6.64
CA ALA A 35 -16.97 -9.13 7.17
C ALA A 35 -17.74 -8.39 6.09
N GLY A 36 -17.34 -8.49 4.83
CA GLY A 36 -18.02 -7.81 3.73
C GLY A 36 -17.72 -6.33 3.62
N LYS A 37 -16.72 -5.85 4.35
CA LYS A 37 -16.35 -4.43 4.31
C LYS A 37 -15.49 -4.10 3.09
N ILE A 38 -14.76 -5.06 2.59
CA ILE A 38 -14.00 -4.94 1.35
C ILE A 38 -14.17 -6.25 0.58
N ARG A 39 -13.78 -6.24 -0.69
CA ARG A 39 -13.84 -7.46 -1.50
C ARG A 39 -12.72 -7.46 -2.53
N HIS A 40 -12.49 -8.64 -3.11
CA HIS A 40 -11.49 -8.84 -4.16
C HIS A 40 -10.09 -8.46 -3.69
N LEU A 41 -9.71 -8.94 -2.50
CA LEU A 41 -8.37 -8.71 -1.99
C LEU A 41 -7.34 -9.41 -2.87
N ILE A 42 -6.40 -8.64 -3.38
CA ILE A 42 -5.31 -9.12 -4.23
C ILE A 42 -4.01 -8.76 -3.56
N LEU A 43 -3.10 -9.74 -3.49
CA LEU A 43 -1.77 -9.52 -2.94
C LEU A 43 -0.83 -9.12 -4.07
N GLN A 44 -0.03 -8.11 -3.83
CA GLN A 44 1.01 -7.66 -4.74
C GLN A 44 0.49 -7.43 -6.16
N PRO A 45 -0.53 -6.57 -6.30
CA PRO A 45 -1.02 -6.23 -7.63
C PRO A 45 0.09 -5.54 -8.43
N ARG A 46 0.07 -5.73 -9.72
CA ARG A 46 1.10 -5.18 -10.57
C ARG A 46 0.52 -4.10 -11.46
N PHE A 47 1.11 -2.94 -11.40
CA PHE A 47 0.70 -1.81 -12.23
C PHE A 47 1.84 -1.46 -13.17
N ASP A 48 1.61 -1.63 -14.47
CA ASP A 48 2.60 -1.25 -15.47
C ASP A 48 2.26 0.14 -15.97
N MET A 49 3.28 0.99 -16.01
CA MET A 49 3.14 2.36 -16.45
C MET A 49 3.93 2.54 -17.73
N PRO A 50 3.60 3.54 -18.55
CA PRO A 50 4.39 3.82 -19.75
C PRO A 50 5.86 4.02 -19.41
N ILE A 51 6.72 3.90 -20.40
CA ILE A 51 8.18 4.01 -20.29
C ILE A 51 8.81 2.90 -19.44
N GLY A 52 8.11 1.79 -19.30
CA GLY A 52 8.67 0.64 -18.60
C GLY A 52 8.69 0.73 -17.10
N ALA A 53 8.05 1.73 -16.52
CA ALA A 53 7.96 1.82 -15.08
C ALA A 53 6.92 0.84 -14.56
N ARG A 54 7.16 0.29 -13.36
CA ARG A 54 6.26 -0.67 -12.75
C ARG A 54 6.15 -0.38 -11.27
N TYR A 55 4.95 -0.55 -10.74
CA TYR A 55 4.71 -0.41 -9.32
C TYR A 55 3.96 -1.66 -8.84
N THR A 56 4.46 -2.25 -7.78
CA THR A 56 3.84 -3.44 -7.18
C THR A 56 3.62 -3.15 -5.70
N PRO A 57 2.48 -2.53 -5.37
CA PRO A 57 2.14 -2.31 -3.96
C PRO A 57 1.80 -3.63 -3.27
N ASP A 58 1.56 -3.58 -1.97
CA ASP A 58 1.36 -4.80 -1.20
C ASP A 58 -0.03 -5.38 -1.36
N PHE A 59 -1.06 -4.55 -1.42
CA PHE A 59 -2.45 -5.01 -1.44
C PHE A 59 -3.31 -4.17 -2.35
N GLU A 60 -4.35 -4.83 -2.90
CA GLU A 60 -5.40 -4.13 -3.63
C GLU A 60 -6.73 -4.73 -3.22
N TYR A 61 -7.77 -3.90 -3.15
CA TYR A 61 -9.12 -4.38 -2.86
C TYR A 61 -10.14 -3.34 -3.29
N GLU A 62 -11.42 -3.74 -3.26
CA GLU A 62 -12.52 -2.84 -3.53
C GLU A 62 -13.25 -2.51 -2.25
N GLY A 63 -13.66 -1.26 -2.12
CA GLY A 63 -14.55 -0.85 -1.05
C GLY A 63 -16.00 -1.21 -1.36
N VAL A 64 -16.87 -0.94 -0.39
CA VAL A 64 -18.29 -1.30 -0.53
C VAL A 64 -18.98 -0.57 -1.67
N ASN A 65 -18.48 0.60 -2.04
CA ASN A 65 -19.05 1.38 -3.14
C ASN A 65 -18.31 1.17 -4.45
N GLY A 66 -17.49 0.12 -4.54
CA GLY A 66 -16.75 -0.16 -5.75
C GLY A 66 -15.47 0.64 -5.93
N GLU A 67 -15.07 1.42 -4.93
CA GLU A 67 -13.83 2.17 -5.03
C GLU A 67 -12.65 1.21 -5.03
N ARG A 68 -11.65 1.54 -5.81
CA ARG A 68 -10.46 0.72 -5.90
C ARG A 68 -9.39 1.29 -4.97
N PHE A 69 -8.96 0.47 -4.03
CA PHE A 69 -7.93 0.84 -3.05
C PHE A 69 -6.68 0.01 -3.26
N VAL A 70 -5.55 0.65 -3.05
CA VAL A 70 -4.25 0.01 -3.05
C VAL A 70 -3.55 0.42 -1.77
N GLU A 71 -2.88 -0.53 -1.12
CA GLU A 71 -2.16 -0.24 0.12
C GLU A 71 -0.72 -0.65 0.02
N GLU A 72 0.10 0.18 0.62
CA GLU A 72 1.52 -0.07 0.76
C GLU A 72 1.89 0.01 2.23
N VAL A 73 2.62 -0.99 2.71
CA VAL A 73 3.20 -0.95 4.06
C VAL A 73 4.66 -0.58 3.88
N LYS A 74 5.05 0.59 4.39
CA LYS A 74 6.38 1.12 4.08
C LYS A 74 6.99 1.77 5.29
N GLY A 75 8.22 1.38 5.59
CA GLY A 75 8.94 1.99 6.71
C GLY A 75 9.57 3.31 6.37
N MET A 76 10.09 3.45 5.16
CA MET A 76 10.77 4.67 4.74
C MET A 76 10.39 5.01 3.31
N ARG A 77 10.18 6.29 3.05
CA ARG A 77 9.87 6.77 1.72
C ARG A 77 11.12 7.42 1.13
N THR A 78 11.65 6.79 0.09
CA THR A 78 12.78 7.34 -0.65
C THR A 78 12.30 8.29 -1.72
N GLU A 79 13.21 9.08 -2.27
CA GLU A 79 12.86 9.96 -3.38
C GLU A 79 12.39 9.17 -4.60
N ALA A 80 13.03 8.04 -4.87
CA ALA A 80 12.63 7.20 -5.98
C ALA A 80 11.20 6.67 -5.77
N PHE A 81 10.88 6.28 -4.55
CA PHE A 81 9.53 5.83 -4.24
C PHE A 81 8.53 6.95 -4.40
N ASN A 82 8.85 8.15 -3.90
CA ASN A 82 7.95 9.28 -4.02
C ASN A 82 7.70 9.67 -5.48
N LEU A 83 8.72 9.57 -6.32
CA LEU A 83 8.55 9.82 -7.74
C LEU A 83 7.63 8.79 -8.37
N ARG A 84 7.80 7.52 -7.98
CA ARG A 84 6.93 6.45 -8.47
C ARG A 84 5.48 6.71 -8.08
N LEU A 85 5.25 7.22 -6.87
CA LEU A 85 3.90 7.55 -6.44
C LEU A 85 3.27 8.65 -7.31
N LYS A 86 4.07 9.64 -7.67
CA LYS A 86 3.57 10.71 -8.55
C LYS A 86 3.17 10.15 -9.91
N CYS A 87 3.99 9.28 -10.46
CA CYS A 87 3.68 8.63 -11.73
C CYS A 87 2.42 7.79 -11.61
N PHE A 88 2.32 7.04 -10.52
CA PHE A 88 1.16 6.19 -10.30
C PHE A 88 -0.12 7.00 -10.25
N LYS A 89 -0.11 8.11 -9.55
CA LYS A 89 -1.29 8.97 -9.48
C LYS A 89 -1.66 9.51 -10.85
N TYR A 90 -0.67 9.85 -11.64
CA TYR A 90 -0.91 10.40 -12.96
C TYR A 90 -1.59 9.38 -13.88
N PHE A 91 -1.11 8.14 -13.86
CA PHE A 91 -1.62 7.11 -14.78
C PHE A 91 -2.82 6.36 -14.24
N PHE A 92 -3.04 6.37 -12.93
CA PHE A 92 -4.16 5.68 -12.29
C PHE A 92 -4.86 6.61 -11.31
N PRO A 93 -5.44 7.70 -11.80
CA PRO A 93 -5.98 8.73 -10.91
C PRO A 93 -7.20 8.29 -10.10
N SER A 94 -7.89 7.26 -10.55
CA SER A 94 -9.08 6.80 -9.83
C SER A 94 -8.76 5.79 -8.73
N VAL A 95 -7.53 5.31 -8.65
CA VAL A 95 -7.13 4.37 -7.62
C VAL A 95 -6.71 5.14 -6.39
N LYS A 96 -7.24 4.76 -5.23
CA LYS A 96 -6.88 5.38 -3.97
C LYS A 96 -5.73 4.60 -3.36
N LEU A 97 -4.63 5.29 -3.11
CA LEU A 97 -3.44 4.66 -2.56
C LEU A 97 -3.24 5.09 -1.12
N LEU A 98 -3.15 4.10 -0.25
CA LEU A 98 -2.91 4.32 1.17
C LEU A 98 -1.51 3.79 1.52
N ILE A 99 -0.78 4.56 2.30
CA ILE A 99 0.51 4.13 2.83
C ILE A 99 0.34 4.06 4.34
N ASN A 100 0.51 2.86 4.88
CA ASN A 100 0.30 2.61 6.31
C ASN A 100 -1.04 3.15 6.79
N GLY A 101 -2.08 2.97 5.95
CA GLY A 101 -3.44 3.37 6.30
C GLY A 101 -3.77 4.83 6.07
N VAL A 102 -2.85 5.60 5.53
CA VAL A 102 -3.05 7.04 5.30
C VAL A 102 -2.97 7.33 3.81
N ASP A 103 -3.84 8.21 3.34
CA ASP A 103 -3.82 8.62 1.95
C ASP A 103 -2.42 9.08 1.55
N ALA A 104 -1.87 8.40 0.54
CA ALA A 104 -0.49 8.65 0.11
C ALA A 104 -0.29 10.07 -0.43
N TYR A 105 -1.35 10.69 -0.88
CA TYR A 105 -1.30 12.02 -1.51
C TYR A 105 -1.92 13.10 -0.64
N ALA A 106 -2.24 12.77 0.60
CA ALA A 106 -2.78 13.77 1.49
C ALA A 106 -1.73 14.85 1.74
N LYS A 107 -2.17 16.07 1.64
CA LYS A 107 -1.28 17.18 1.96
C LYS A 107 -1.08 17.23 3.45
N LYS A 108 0.18 17.43 3.85
CA LYS A 108 0.44 17.65 5.25
C LYS A 108 -0.23 18.94 5.67
N PRO A 109 -0.78 18.99 6.90
CA PRO A 109 -1.33 20.24 7.39
C PRO A 109 -0.26 21.33 7.33
N ARG A 110 -0.68 22.48 6.91
CA ARG A 110 0.24 23.60 6.91
C ARG A 110 0.64 23.93 8.34
N ARG A 111 1.93 24.09 8.52
CA ARG A 111 2.37 24.56 9.82
C ARG A 111 1.89 25.98 10.01
N SER A 112 1.36 26.23 11.19
CA SER A 112 1.02 27.58 11.53
C SER A 112 2.26 28.42 11.49
N LYS A 113 2.16 29.55 10.80
CA LYS A 113 3.28 30.47 10.84
C LYS A 113 3.26 31.23 12.12
N LYS A 114 4.38 31.23 12.76
CA LYS A 114 4.50 32.08 13.92
C LYS A 114 4.71 33.49 13.47
N LYS A 115 3.96 34.35 14.02
CA LYS A 115 4.11 35.75 13.69
C LYS A 115 5.06 36.43 14.61
#